data_b9e12405a58cc5f4f52cdad28f49a758
#
_entry.id   b9e12405a58cc5f4f52cdad28f49a758
#
_cell.length_a   1.000
_cell.length_b   1.000
_cell.length_c   1.000
_cell.angle_alpha   90.00
_cell.angle_beta   90.00
_cell.angle_gamma   90.00
#
_symmetry.space_group_name_H-M   'P 1'
#
loop_
_entity.id
_entity.type
_entity.pdbx_description
1 polymer ?
#
loop_
_entity_poly.entity_id
_entity_poly.type
_entity_poly.pdbx_seq_one_letter_code
_entity_poly.pdbx_strand_id
1 'polypeptide(L)'
;MTDPQWVPLAGTVTMFTTPWCGFCVRLKRQLTDADIPFTEVDIEQTPDAAVFVESKNDGNQTVPTVVFPDGSTATNPSLADVTSRLS
;
A
#
# COMPACT_ATOMS: atom_id res chain seq x y z
N MET A 1 -0.94 -0.46 17.40
CA MET A 1 -1.47 0.88 17.08
C MET A 1 -1.05 1.25 15.67
N THR A 2 -1.96 1.79 14.87
CA THR A 2 -1.67 2.18 13.50
C THR A 2 -0.84 3.46 13.48
N ASP A 3 0.18 3.50 12.62
CA ASP A 3 0.99 4.70 12.43
C ASP A 3 0.18 5.70 11.60
N PRO A 4 -0.25 6.86 12.18
CA PRO A 4 -1.08 7.82 11.46
C PRO A 4 -0.37 8.45 10.26
N GLN A 5 0.96 8.40 10.21
CA GLN A 5 1.73 8.94 9.11
C GLN A 5 1.33 8.32 7.77
N TRP A 6 0.95 7.06 7.77
CA TRP A 6 0.68 6.31 6.54
C TRP A 6 -0.81 6.12 6.24
N VAL A 7 -1.69 6.56 7.14
CA VAL A 7 -3.14 6.39 6.94
C VAL A 7 -3.64 7.39 5.90
N PRO A 8 -4.24 6.90 4.79
CA PRO A 8 -4.70 7.80 3.72
C PRO A 8 -6.06 8.41 4.02
N LEU A 9 -6.45 9.36 3.19
CA LEU A 9 -7.79 9.95 3.22
C LEU A 9 -8.83 8.92 2.75
N ALA A 10 -10.09 9.14 3.16
CA ALA A 10 -11.19 8.27 2.77
C ALA A 10 -11.26 8.13 1.24
N GLY A 11 -11.48 6.92 0.77
CA GLY A 11 -11.56 6.63 -0.65
C GLY A 11 -10.23 6.46 -1.36
N THR A 12 -9.11 6.58 -0.64
CA THR A 12 -7.76 6.45 -1.21
C THR A 12 -6.96 5.39 -0.45
N VAL A 13 -5.80 5.04 -0.97
CA VAL A 13 -4.90 4.10 -0.30
C VAL A 13 -3.48 4.63 -0.33
N THR A 14 -2.65 4.18 0.64
CA THR A 14 -1.21 4.38 0.61
C THR A 14 -0.59 3.06 0.17
N MET A 15 0.30 3.10 -0.82
CA MET A 15 0.89 1.91 -1.40
C MET A 15 2.39 1.95 -1.29
N PHE A 16 2.97 0.97 -0.60
CA PHE A 16 4.42 0.84 -0.46
C PHE A 16 4.95 -0.03 -1.59
N THR A 17 6.01 0.45 -2.25
CA THR A 17 6.54 -0.17 -3.47
C THR A 17 8.05 -0.18 -3.49
N THR A 18 8.61 -0.90 -4.47
CA THR A 18 10.00 -0.75 -4.90
C THR A 18 10.03 -0.56 -6.41
N PRO A 19 11.11 0.03 -6.97
CA PRO A 19 11.15 0.30 -8.42
C PRO A 19 11.14 -0.96 -9.29
N TRP A 20 11.57 -2.10 -8.72
CA TRP A 20 11.72 -3.35 -9.47
C TRP A 20 10.54 -4.32 -9.25
N CYS A 21 9.51 -3.90 -8.56
CA CYS A 21 8.40 -4.78 -8.17
C CYS A 21 7.33 -4.84 -9.27
N GLY A 22 7.25 -5.98 -9.96
CA GLY A 22 6.25 -6.18 -11.01
C GLY A 22 4.81 -6.19 -10.49
N PHE A 23 4.58 -6.75 -9.31
CA PHE A 23 3.26 -6.75 -8.69
C PHE A 23 2.82 -5.32 -8.33
N CYS A 24 3.77 -4.47 -7.93
CA CYS A 24 3.49 -3.07 -7.64
C CYS A 24 3.06 -2.33 -8.91
N VAL A 25 3.76 -2.53 -10.02
CA VAL A 25 3.43 -1.92 -11.30
C VAL A 25 2.03 -2.33 -11.73
N ARG A 26 1.71 -3.61 -11.60
CA ARG A 26 0.40 -4.15 -11.96
C ARG A 26 -0.71 -3.51 -11.13
N LEU A 27 -0.53 -3.45 -9.81
CA LEU A 27 -1.54 -2.88 -8.93
C LEU A 27 -1.74 -1.39 -9.19
N LYS A 28 -0.65 -0.64 -9.41
CA LYS A 28 -0.76 0.78 -9.75
C LYS A 28 -1.61 0.99 -10.99
N ARG A 29 -1.40 0.16 -12.02
CA ARG A 29 -2.18 0.26 -13.26
C ARG A 29 -3.66 -0.03 -12.98
N GLN A 30 -3.93 -1.06 -12.18
CA GLN A 30 -5.31 -1.42 -11.85
C GLN A 30 -6.01 -0.32 -11.06
N LEU A 31 -5.31 0.29 -10.09
CA LEU A 31 -5.87 1.39 -9.31
C LEU A 31 -6.16 2.61 -10.19
N THR A 32 -5.23 2.92 -11.08
CA THR A 32 -5.39 4.05 -12.01
C THR A 32 -6.58 3.83 -12.93
N ASP A 33 -6.71 2.64 -13.49
CA ASP A 33 -7.81 2.30 -14.40
C ASP A 33 -9.17 2.30 -13.68
N ALA A 34 -9.18 2.03 -12.38
CA ALA A 34 -10.40 2.03 -11.57
C ALA A 34 -10.69 3.39 -10.93
N ASP A 35 -9.89 4.41 -11.25
CA ASP A 35 -10.03 5.76 -10.69
C ASP A 35 -9.93 5.78 -9.17
N ILE A 36 -9.08 4.92 -8.59
CA ILE A 36 -8.81 4.91 -7.16
C ILE A 36 -7.53 5.69 -6.89
N PRO A 37 -7.59 6.87 -6.28
CA PRO A 37 -6.40 7.65 -5.98
C PRO A 37 -5.51 6.92 -4.97
N PHE A 38 -4.20 7.03 -5.12
CA PHE A 38 -3.27 6.42 -4.18
C PHE A 38 -2.03 7.27 -4.04
N THR A 39 -1.39 7.14 -2.88
CA THR A 39 -0.07 7.72 -2.61
C THR A 39 0.94 6.58 -2.66
N GLU A 40 1.94 6.72 -3.50
CA GLU A 40 3.00 5.71 -3.62
C GLU A 40 4.20 6.10 -2.78
N VAL A 41 4.72 5.16 -1.98
CA VAL A 41 5.90 5.37 -1.15
C VAL A 41 6.92 4.30 -1.52
N ASP A 42 8.09 4.74 -2.03
CA ASP A 42 9.20 3.84 -2.35
C ASP A 42 9.97 3.56 -1.07
N ILE A 43 9.92 2.30 -0.60
CA ILE A 43 10.55 1.95 0.68
C ILE A 43 12.07 1.96 0.62
N GLU A 44 12.66 1.93 -0.58
CA GLU A 44 14.11 2.02 -0.72
C GLU A 44 14.61 3.46 -0.51
N GLN A 45 13.72 4.44 -0.68
CA GLN A 45 14.04 5.86 -0.51
C GLN A 45 13.52 6.42 0.81
N THR A 46 12.73 5.64 1.55
CA THR A 46 12.06 6.11 2.76
C THR A 46 12.25 5.08 3.87
N PRO A 47 13.33 5.22 4.69
CA PRO A 47 13.64 4.20 5.71
C PRO A 47 12.51 3.92 6.70
N ASP A 48 11.76 4.94 7.11
CA ASP A 48 10.63 4.76 8.03
C ASP A 48 9.54 3.90 7.41
N ALA A 49 9.34 4.03 6.10
CA ALA A 49 8.36 3.22 5.39
C ALA A 49 8.80 1.75 5.33
N ALA A 50 10.09 1.51 5.12
CA ALA A 50 10.62 0.15 5.13
C ALA A 50 10.40 -0.51 6.48
N VAL A 51 10.62 0.20 7.58
CA VAL A 51 10.37 -0.31 8.93
C VAL A 51 8.89 -0.63 9.12
N PHE A 52 8.03 0.24 8.64
CA PHE A 52 6.58 0.01 8.73
C PHE A 52 6.18 -1.27 7.97
N VAL A 53 6.67 -1.43 6.74
CA VAL A 53 6.36 -2.63 5.93
C VAL A 53 6.86 -3.89 6.64
N GLU A 54 8.06 -3.85 7.20
CA GLU A 54 8.61 -4.97 7.96
C GLU A 54 7.72 -5.33 9.15
N SER A 55 7.17 -4.32 9.83
CA SER A 55 6.32 -4.55 10.99
C SER A 55 5.01 -5.25 10.65
N LYS A 56 4.57 -5.17 9.39
CA LYS A 56 3.33 -5.79 8.92
C LYS A 56 3.56 -7.11 8.18
N ASN A 57 4.82 -7.50 7.95
CA ASN A 57 5.17 -8.66 7.13
C ASN A 57 6.24 -9.52 7.80
N ASP A 58 6.17 -9.69 9.12
CA ASP A 58 7.05 -10.56 9.89
C ASP A 58 8.54 -10.22 9.71
N GLY A 59 8.86 -8.93 9.59
CA GLY A 59 10.24 -8.47 9.41
C GLY A 59 10.70 -8.41 7.96
N ASN A 60 9.83 -8.72 7.00
CA ASN A 60 10.18 -8.73 5.58
C ASN A 60 9.72 -7.45 4.90
N GLN A 61 10.49 -7.01 3.88
CA GLN A 61 10.14 -5.85 3.08
C GLN A 61 9.25 -6.27 1.90
N THR A 62 8.11 -6.87 2.20
CA THR A 62 7.20 -7.40 1.18
C THR A 62 6.39 -6.27 0.54
N VAL A 63 6.45 -6.14 -0.76
CA VAL A 63 5.69 -5.14 -1.52
C VAL A 63 4.90 -5.82 -2.64
N PRO A 64 3.76 -5.26 -3.06
CA PRO A 64 3.14 -4.05 -2.50
C PRO A 64 2.47 -4.33 -1.15
N THR A 65 2.61 -3.40 -0.21
CA THR A 65 1.82 -3.37 1.01
C THR A 65 0.95 -2.12 0.94
N VAL A 66 -0.33 -2.26 1.26
CA VAL A 66 -1.33 -1.20 1.10
C VAL A 66 -1.95 -0.87 2.45
N VAL A 67 -2.10 0.42 2.75
CA VAL A 67 -2.79 0.91 3.95
C VAL A 67 -4.11 1.54 3.55
N PHE A 68 -5.16 1.18 4.27
CA PHE A 68 -6.52 1.67 4.04
C PHE A 68 -6.88 2.81 5.00
N PRO A 69 -7.96 3.56 4.72
CA PRO A 69 -8.35 4.69 5.59
C PRO A 69 -8.64 4.32 7.04
N ASP A 70 -9.04 3.07 7.31
CA ASP A 70 -9.27 2.61 8.69
C ASP A 70 -7.99 2.20 9.41
N GLY A 71 -6.84 2.34 8.73
CA GLY A 71 -5.54 1.96 9.29
C GLY A 71 -5.16 0.51 9.08
N SER A 72 -6.05 -0.30 8.53
CA SER A 72 -5.73 -1.71 8.26
C SER A 72 -4.81 -1.81 7.04
N THR A 73 -4.12 -2.95 6.92
CA THR A 73 -3.16 -3.18 5.83
C THR A 73 -3.47 -4.48 5.11
N ALA A 74 -2.97 -4.57 3.88
CA ALA A 74 -3.02 -5.82 3.11
C ALA A 74 -1.74 -5.94 2.29
N THR A 75 -1.24 -7.16 2.15
CA THR A 75 -0.03 -7.45 1.39
C THR A 75 -0.43 -8.05 0.05
N ASN A 76 0.03 -7.41 -1.04
CA ASN A 76 -0.27 -7.81 -2.42
C ASN A 76 -1.77 -8.09 -2.64
N PRO A 77 -2.65 -7.13 -2.28
CA PRO A 77 -4.10 -7.34 -2.44
C PRO A 77 -4.49 -7.32 -3.92
N SER A 78 -5.58 -8.00 -4.25
CA SER A 78 -6.19 -7.87 -5.57
C SER A 78 -6.94 -6.54 -5.67
N LEU A 79 -7.24 -6.12 -6.91
CA LEU A 79 -8.07 -4.93 -7.10
C LEU A 79 -9.45 -5.11 -6.44
N ALA A 80 -10.02 -6.32 -6.53
CA ALA A 80 -11.30 -6.62 -5.88
C ALA A 80 -11.24 -6.44 -4.37
N ASP A 81 -10.14 -6.88 -3.74
CA ASP A 81 -9.94 -6.70 -2.30
C ASP A 81 -9.88 -5.23 -1.95
N VAL A 82 -9.12 -4.43 -2.71
CA VAL A 82 -8.99 -3.00 -2.47
C VAL A 82 -10.35 -2.32 -2.60
N THR A 83 -11.07 -2.60 -3.68
CA THR A 83 -12.37 -1.98 -3.94
C THR A 83 -13.36 -2.31 -2.84
N SER A 84 -13.40 -3.58 -2.42
CA SER A 84 -14.31 -4.04 -1.37
C SER A 84 -14.04 -3.32 -0.05
N ARG A 85 -12.78 -3.08 0.28
CA ARG A 85 -12.40 -2.46 1.56
C ARG A 85 -12.56 -0.94 1.55
N LEU A 86 -12.69 -0.34 0.38
CA LEU A 86 -12.93 1.11 0.25
C LEU A 86 -14.41 1.46 0.15
N SER A 87 -15.27 0.50 -0.12
CA SER A 87 -16.70 0.75 -0.24
C SER A 87 -17.44 0.76 1.09
#